data_56fc1974a29986ac13eeb51fdaf43317
#
_entry.id   56fc1974a29986ac13eeb51fdaf43317
#
_cell.length_a   1.000
_cell.length_b   1.000
_cell.length_c   1.000
_cell.angle_alpha   90.00
_cell.angle_beta   90.00
_cell.angle_gamma   90.00
#
_symmetry.space_group_name_H-M   'P 1'
#
loop_
_entity.id
_entity.type
_entity.pdbx_description
1 polymer ?
#
loop_
_entity_poly.entity_id
_entity_poly.type
_entity_poly.pdbx_seq_one_letter_code
_entity_poly.pdbx_strand_id
1 'polypeptide(L)'
;TDKELEKLLPKLDDNIKILSNTKEIHKCIGCFGCWIKTPSECVVKDYYSNMGKLINESDGIIIISRCCYGGFSPFVKNVLDKSINYILPYFVIKDNMMRHKSRYDKQINLKAIFYGDCITEAEKETATKLVNGNAINFNIKEHSVCFYENIQDIRGESI
;
A
#
# COMPACT_ATOMS: atom_id res chain seq x y z
N THR A 1 15.64 -4.22 -3.68
CA THR A 1 15.33 -4.97 -4.93
C THR A 1 14.55 -6.23 -4.59
N ASP A 2 13.84 -6.85 -5.56
CA ASP A 2 13.11 -8.11 -5.39
C ASP A 2 14.03 -9.18 -4.80
N LYS A 3 15.26 -9.31 -5.32
CA LYS A 3 16.26 -10.24 -4.82
C LYS A 3 16.71 -9.99 -3.37
N GLU A 4 16.66 -8.76 -2.91
CA GLU A 4 16.96 -8.44 -1.50
C GLU A 4 15.78 -8.83 -0.60
N LEU A 5 14.54 -8.60 -1.05
CA LEU A 5 13.35 -9.04 -0.35
C LEU A 5 13.26 -10.58 -0.28
N GLU A 6 13.54 -11.29 -1.36
CA GLU A 6 13.60 -12.76 -1.39
C GLU A 6 14.64 -13.32 -0.41
N LYS A 7 15.78 -12.64 -0.25
CA LYS A 7 16.80 -13.02 0.73
C LYS A 7 16.40 -12.74 2.18
N LEU A 8 15.62 -11.66 2.39
CA LEU A 8 15.14 -11.28 3.72
C LEU A 8 13.98 -12.15 4.18
N LEU A 9 13.19 -12.63 3.24
CA LEU A 9 11.96 -13.39 3.44
C LEU A 9 12.04 -14.74 2.72
N PRO A 10 12.91 -15.66 3.18
CA PRO A 10 13.19 -16.90 2.46
C PRO A 10 12.03 -17.91 2.43
N LYS A 11 10.92 -17.61 3.07
CA LYS A 11 9.69 -18.42 3.10
C LYS A 11 8.54 -17.79 2.33
N LEU A 12 8.85 -16.96 1.32
CA LEU A 12 7.80 -16.43 0.45
C LEU A 12 7.14 -17.58 -0.31
N ASP A 13 5.83 -17.70 -0.18
CA ASP A 13 5.01 -18.62 -0.92
C ASP A 13 4.90 -18.18 -2.40
N ASP A 14 4.72 -19.12 -3.32
CA ASP A 14 4.48 -18.87 -4.75
C ASP A 14 3.25 -17.98 -5.02
N ASN A 15 2.36 -17.85 -4.04
CA ASN A 15 1.18 -16.99 -4.08
C ASN A 15 1.48 -15.51 -3.81
N ILE A 16 2.73 -15.15 -3.48
CA ILE A 16 3.09 -13.77 -3.15
C ILE A 16 3.60 -13.06 -4.39
N LYS A 17 2.94 -11.96 -4.74
CA LYS A 17 3.40 -11.06 -5.79
C LYS A 17 4.18 -9.89 -5.22
N ILE A 18 5.46 -9.83 -5.53
CA ILE A 18 6.35 -8.74 -5.11
C ILE A 18 6.25 -7.58 -6.11
N LEU A 19 6.08 -6.38 -5.58
CA LEU A 19 6.15 -5.12 -6.32
C LEU A 19 7.27 -4.26 -5.74
N SER A 20 8.33 -4.08 -6.48
CA SER A 20 9.47 -3.29 -6.07
C SER A 20 9.89 -2.27 -7.13
N ASN A 21 10.77 -1.36 -6.77
CA ASN A 21 11.26 -0.30 -7.66
C ASN A 21 12.25 -0.83 -8.72
N THR A 22 11.88 -1.91 -9.41
CA THR A 22 12.67 -2.52 -10.50
C THR A 22 12.11 -2.15 -11.88
N LYS A 23 10.90 -1.63 -11.92
CA LYS A 23 10.24 -1.17 -13.15
C LYS A 23 9.96 0.32 -13.07
N GLU A 24 9.95 0.97 -14.23
CA GLU A 24 9.57 2.38 -14.31
C GLU A 24 8.13 2.58 -13.83
N ILE A 25 7.92 3.59 -13.01
CA ILE A 25 6.61 4.01 -12.53
C ILE A 25 6.37 5.47 -12.86
N HIS A 26 5.31 5.76 -13.59
CA HIS A 26 4.85 7.12 -13.83
C HIS A 26 4.08 7.63 -12.62
N LYS A 27 4.35 8.85 -12.21
CA LYS A 27 3.65 9.49 -11.08
C LYS A 27 2.15 9.62 -11.38
N CYS A 28 1.34 9.42 -10.35
CA CYS A 28 -0.07 9.76 -10.43
C CYS A 28 -0.22 11.28 -10.52
N ILE A 29 -0.86 11.76 -11.58
CA ILE A 29 -1.09 13.20 -11.84
C ILE A 29 -2.47 13.68 -11.38
N GLY A 30 -3.24 12.83 -10.68
CA GLY A 30 -4.57 13.18 -10.19
C GLY A 30 -5.61 13.45 -11.27
N CYS A 31 -5.46 12.89 -12.46
CA CYS A 31 -6.38 13.13 -13.60
C CYS A 31 -7.74 12.44 -13.46
N PHE A 32 -7.90 11.55 -12.47
CA PHE A 32 -9.10 10.73 -12.22
C PHE A 32 -9.60 9.91 -13.42
N GLY A 33 -8.78 9.75 -14.45
CA GLY A 33 -9.12 8.94 -15.63
C GLY A 33 -9.42 7.48 -15.29
N CYS A 34 -8.80 6.94 -14.24
CA CYS A 34 -9.06 5.61 -13.71
C CYS A 34 -10.45 5.43 -13.05
N TRP A 35 -11.18 6.51 -12.83
CA TRP A 35 -12.58 6.49 -12.41
C TRP A 35 -13.57 6.72 -13.57
N ILE A 36 -13.15 7.47 -14.61
CA ILE A 36 -14.05 7.97 -15.65
C ILE A 36 -13.81 7.24 -16.99
N LYS A 37 -12.54 7.16 -17.45
CA LYS A 37 -12.20 6.62 -18.79
C LYS A 37 -11.92 5.12 -18.76
N THR A 38 -11.15 4.67 -17.77
CA THR A 38 -10.72 3.27 -17.62
C THR A 38 -11.01 2.80 -16.19
N PRO A 39 -12.29 2.59 -15.80
CA PRO A 39 -12.64 2.20 -14.44
C PRO A 39 -11.81 1.01 -13.94
N SER A 40 -11.25 1.14 -12.73
CA SER A 40 -10.36 0.20 -12.07
C SER A 40 -8.92 0.08 -12.62
N GLU A 41 -8.55 0.87 -13.63
CA GLU A 41 -7.20 0.85 -14.20
C GLU A 41 -6.68 2.27 -14.46
N CYS A 42 -5.40 2.54 -14.19
CA CYS A 42 -4.80 3.84 -14.50
C CYS A 42 -4.72 4.05 -16.02
N VAL A 43 -5.09 5.26 -16.49
CA VAL A 43 -4.97 5.63 -17.90
C VAL A 43 -3.51 5.76 -18.35
N VAL A 44 -2.62 6.11 -17.43
CA VAL A 44 -1.17 6.14 -17.67
C VAL A 44 -0.63 4.74 -17.50
N LYS A 45 -0.35 4.08 -18.64
CA LYS A 45 0.04 2.68 -18.64
C LYS A 45 1.50 2.49 -18.26
N ASP A 46 1.71 1.68 -17.24
CA ASP A 46 2.98 1.14 -16.79
C ASP A 46 2.74 -0.17 -16.04
N TYR A 47 3.80 -0.73 -15.45
CA TYR A 47 3.70 -1.98 -14.70
C TYR A 47 2.72 -1.92 -13.52
N TYR A 48 2.45 -0.73 -12.97
CA TYR A 48 1.61 -0.50 -11.79
C TYR A 48 0.22 0.06 -12.14
N SER A 49 -0.19 0.03 -13.40
CA SER A 49 -1.44 0.66 -13.84
C SER A 49 -2.71 -0.06 -13.36
N ASN A 50 -2.62 -1.34 -13.02
CA ASN A 50 -3.75 -2.19 -12.60
C ASN A 50 -3.77 -2.50 -11.09
N MET A 51 -3.22 -1.61 -10.27
CA MET A 51 -3.10 -1.83 -8.82
C MET A 51 -4.43 -2.14 -8.13
N GLY A 52 -5.52 -1.47 -8.50
CA GLY A 52 -6.83 -1.72 -7.91
C GLY A 52 -7.33 -3.16 -8.11
N LYS A 53 -7.12 -3.71 -9.32
CA LYS A 53 -7.45 -5.10 -9.62
C LYS A 53 -6.56 -6.06 -8.82
N LEU A 54 -5.27 -5.80 -8.81
CA LEU A 54 -4.29 -6.63 -8.11
C LEU A 54 -4.58 -6.71 -6.60
N ILE A 55 -4.93 -5.59 -5.98
CA ILE A 55 -5.32 -5.53 -4.57
C ILE A 55 -6.58 -6.36 -4.33
N ASN A 56 -7.58 -6.27 -5.21
CA ASN A 56 -8.80 -7.05 -5.07
C ASN A 56 -8.59 -8.57 -5.21
N GLU A 57 -7.63 -8.98 -6.02
CA GLU A 57 -7.28 -10.39 -6.21
C GLU A 57 -6.47 -10.97 -5.03
N SER A 58 -5.90 -10.11 -4.18
CA SER A 58 -5.07 -10.50 -3.03
C SER A 58 -5.90 -10.69 -1.76
N ASP A 59 -5.44 -11.50 -0.83
CA ASP A 59 -6.03 -11.68 0.51
C ASP A 59 -5.48 -10.67 1.53
N GLY A 60 -4.35 -10.06 1.21
CA GLY A 60 -3.71 -9.03 2.03
C GLY A 60 -2.67 -8.22 1.27
N ILE A 61 -2.28 -7.11 1.87
CA ILE A 61 -1.22 -6.23 1.41
C ILE A 61 -0.15 -6.14 2.50
N ILE A 62 1.09 -6.34 2.11
CA ILE A 62 2.24 -6.07 2.96
C ILE A 62 3.03 -4.93 2.35
N ILE A 63 3.18 -3.86 3.09
CA ILE A 63 3.94 -2.68 2.67
C ILE A 63 5.24 -2.65 3.46
N ILE A 64 6.37 -2.76 2.79
CA ILE A 64 7.69 -2.58 3.38
C ILE A 64 8.27 -1.28 2.84
N SER A 65 8.51 -0.33 3.71
CA SER A 65 8.90 1.02 3.31
C SER A 65 9.95 1.61 4.25
N ARG A 66 10.94 2.29 3.69
CA ARG A 66 11.72 3.22 4.51
C ARG A 66 10.78 4.29 5.07
N CYS A 67 10.95 4.60 6.36
CA CYS A 67 10.25 5.71 6.99
C CYS A 67 10.82 7.04 6.49
N CYS A 68 9.97 7.92 5.96
CA CYS A 68 10.35 9.23 5.48
C CYS A 68 9.47 10.27 6.19
N TYR A 69 9.98 10.87 7.26
CA TYR A 69 9.24 11.86 8.07
C TYR A 69 7.86 11.33 8.54
N GLY A 70 7.80 10.07 8.95
CA GLY A 70 6.54 9.42 9.31
C GLY A 70 5.65 9.02 8.12
N GLY A 71 6.17 9.08 6.89
CA GLY A 71 5.47 8.67 5.68
C GLY A 71 6.16 7.51 4.96
N PHE A 72 5.54 7.06 3.89
CA PHE A 72 6.10 6.06 2.99
C PHE A 72 7.22 6.65 2.12
N SER A 73 8.12 5.81 1.66
CA SER A 73 9.10 6.16 0.64
C SER A 73 8.43 6.66 -0.64
N PRO A 74 9.10 7.50 -1.46
CA PRO A 74 8.50 8.05 -2.68
C PRO A 74 7.95 6.99 -3.63
N PHE A 75 8.62 5.85 -3.75
CA PHE A 75 8.16 4.75 -4.58
C PHE A 75 6.85 4.14 -4.04
N VAL A 76 6.82 3.75 -2.77
CA VAL A 76 5.63 3.16 -2.13
C VAL A 76 4.45 4.15 -2.18
N LYS A 77 4.71 5.42 -1.88
CA LYS A 77 3.68 6.47 -1.98
C LYS A 77 3.10 6.55 -3.39
N ASN A 78 3.94 6.49 -4.43
CA ASN A 78 3.50 6.56 -5.81
C ASN A 78 2.67 5.33 -6.23
N VAL A 79 3.03 4.13 -5.76
CA VAL A 79 2.22 2.92 -5.98
C VAL A 79 0.85 3.05 -5.30
N LEU A 80 0.81 3.56 -4.07
CA LEU A 80 -0.45 3.80 -3.34
C LEU A 80 -1.32 4.87 -4.04
N ASP A 81 -0.72 5.94 -4.56
CA ASP A 81 -1.45 6.95 -5.33
C ASP A 81 -2.09 6.37 -6.60
N LYS A 82 -1.39 5.44 -7.25
CA LYS A 82 -1.93 4.72 -8.41
C LYS A 82 -2.99 3.68 -8.03
N SER A 83 -3.12 3.35 -6.75
CA SER A 83 -4.14 2.41 -6.24
C SER A 83 -5.51 3.07 -5.99
N ILE A 84 -5.66 4.38 -6.23
CA ILE A 84 -6.93 5.10 -6.03
C ILE A 84 -8.09 4.48 -6.83
N ASN A 85 -7.80 3.75 -7.90
CA ASN A 85 -8.76 3.02 -8.69
C ASN A 85 -9.37 1.79 -7.97
N TYR A 86 -8.85 1.42 -6.79
CA TYR A 86 -9.42 0.40 -5.91
C TYR A 86 -10.74 0.86 -5.25
N ILE A 87 -10.93 2.17 -5.10
CA ILE A 87 -12.14 2.78 -4.55
C ILE A 87 -12.95 3.49 -5.64
N LEU A 88 -14.19 3.83 -5.33
CA LEU A 88 -15.07 4.57 -6.23
C LEU A 88 -14.99 6.09 -5.96
N PRO A 89 -15.32 6.94 -6.95
CA PRO A 89 -15.39 8.38 -6.76
C PRO A 89 -16.57 8.83 -5.88
N TYR A 90 -17.51 7.94 -5.57
CA TYR A 90 -18.70 8.23 -4.78
C TYR A 90 -18.39 8.21 -3.29
N PHE A 91 -19.11 9.00 -2.52
CA PHE A 91 -18.98 9.08 -1.07
C PHE A 91 -20.11 8.33 -0.36
N VAL A 92 -19.79 7.79 0.80
CA VAL A 92 -20.73 7.19 1.75
C VAL A 92 -20.40 7.67 3.16
N ILE A 93 -21.41 7.75 4.02
CA ILE A 93 -21.21 7.96 5.46
C ILE A 93 -21.24 6.58 6.12
N LYS A 94 -20.16 6.21 6.79
CA LYS A 94 -20.03 4.99 7.57
C LYS A 94 -19.31 5.34 8.88
N ASP A 95 -19.87 4.90 10.01
CA ASP A 95 -19.34 5.20 11.35
C ASP A 95 -19.15 6.71 11.61
N ASN A 96 -20.11 7.52 11.20
CA ASN A 96 -20.09 8.99 11.24
C ASN A 96 -18.95 9.67 10.48
N MET A 97 -18.28 8.96 9.59
CA MET A 97 -17.22 9.51 8.74
C MET A 97 -17.59 9.41 7.27
N MET A 98 -17.37 10.49 6.54
CA MET A 98 -17.46 10.47 5.09
C MET A 98 -16.22 9.83 4.48
N ARG A 99 -16.43 8.84 3.63
CA ARG A 99 -15.36 8.12 2.95
C ARG A 99 -15.76 7.71 1.54
N HIS A 100 -14.80 7.39 0.71
CA HIS A 100 -15.07 6.81 -0.60
C HIS A 100 -15.78 5.46 -0.47
N LYS A 101 -16.76 5.22 -1.36
CA LYS A 101 -17.43 3.94 -1.47
C LYS A 101 -16.44 2.90 -1.99
N SER A 102 -16.40 1.71 -1.38
CA SER A 102 -15.61 0.59 -1.89
C SER A 102 -16.09 0.18 -3.28
N ARG A 103 -15.16 -0.12 -4.18
CA ARG A 103 -15.45 -0.71 -5.49
C ARG A 103 -15.74 -2.19 -5.39
N TYR A 104 -15.08 -2.86 -4.45
CA TYR A 104 -15.14 -4.29 -4.24
C TYR A 104 -15.70 -4.60 -2.86
N ASP A 105 -16.42 -5.72 -2.75
CA ASP A 105 -17.02 -6.17 -1.48
C ASP A 105 -16.01 -6.94 -0.61
N LYS A 106 -14.92 -7.43 -1.23
CA LYS A 106 -13.86 -8.17 -0.53
C LYS A 106 -13.17 -7.27 0.50
N GLN A 107 -13.01 -7.78 1.71
CA GLN A 107 -12.15 -7.20 2.73
C GLN A 107 -10.82 -7.95 2.74
N ILE A 108 -9.73 -7.22 2.88
CA ILE A 108 -8.36 -7.73 2.90
C ILE A 108 -7.65 -7.27 4.18
N ASN A 109 -6.51 -7.86 4.49
CA ASN A 109 -5.66 -7.44 5.59
C ASN A 109 -4.53 -6.51 5.11
N LEU A 110 -4.00 -5.68 6.00
CA LEU A 110 -2.88 -4.79 5.71
C LEU A 110 -1.82 -4.89 6.80
N LYS A 111 -0.59 -5.16 6.41
CA LYS A 111 0.58 -5.05 7.29
C LYS A 111 1.53 -3.99 6.73
N ALA A 112 1.83 -2.96 7.50
CA ALA A 112 2.80 -1.94 7.14
C ALA A 112 4.05 -2.09 8.01
N ILE A 113 5.20 -2.21 7.37
CA ILE A 113 6.51 -2.36 8.00
C ILE A 113 7.36 -1.17 7.58
N PHE A 114 7.69 -0.34 8.55
CA PHE A 114 8.60 0.79 8.34
C PHE A 114 9.99 0.44 8.88
N TYR A 115 11.02 0.84 8.16
CA TYR A 115 12.40 0.74 8.62
C TYR A 115 13.14 2.06 8.41
N GLY A 116 14.12 2.31 9.24
CA GLY A 116 15.00 3.48 9.14
C GLY A 116 15.72 3.79 10.44
N ASP A 117 16.93 4.34 10.32
CA ASP A 117 17.75 4.73 11.44
C ASP A 117 17.03 5.84 12.24
N CYS A 118 16.93 5.66 13.54
CA CYS A 118 16.43 6.68 14.46
C CYS A 118 15.02 7.21 14.16
N ILE A 119 14.05 6.33 13.81
CA ILE A 119 12.65 6.73 13.67
C ILE A 119 12.15 7.27 15.02
N THR A 120 11.80 8.54 15.06
CA THR A 120 11.30 9.20 16.28
C THR A 120 9.88 8.75 16.64
N GLU A 121 9.48 8.90 17.90
CA GLU A 121 8.10 8.58 18.32
C GLU A 121 7.05 9.42 17.58
N ALA A 122 7.35 10.69 17.27
CA ALA A 122 6.46 11.54 16.46
C ALA A 122 6.28 11.01 15.03
N GLU A 123 7.35 10.47 14.42
CA GLU A 123 7.25 9.82 13.11
C GLU A 123 6.47 8.51 13.17
N LYS A 124 6.66 7.70 14.21
CA LYS A 124 5.88 6.47 14.41
C LYS A 124 4.39 6.78 14.56
N GLU A 125 4.05 7.80 15.34
CA GLU A 125 2.66 8.25 15.50
C GLU A 125 2.08 8.72 14.16
N THR A 126 2.83 9.50 13.39
CA THR A 126 2.41 9.99 12.08
C THR A 126 2.21 8.84 11.10
N ALA A 127 3.14 7.89 11.02
CA ALA A 127 3.06 6.71 10.18
C ALA A 127 1.86 5.82 10.54
N THR A 128 1.61 5.63 11.83
CA THR A 128 0.45 4.87 12.32
C THR A 128 -0.86 5.53 11.89
N LYS A 129 -0.99 6.85 12.05
CA LYS A 129 -2.17 7.61 11.59
C LYS A 129 -2.36 7.50 10.07
N LEU A 130 -1.27 7.56 9.30
CA LEU A 130 -1.30 7.40 7.85
C LEU A 130 -1.80 6.02 7.43
N VAL A 131 -1.28 4.96 8.05
CA VAL A 131 -1.72 3.58 7.78
C VAL A 131 -3.17 3.37 8.16
N ASN A 132 -3.61 3.90 9.31
CA ASN A 132 -5.02 3.87 9.72
C ASN A 132 -5.93 4.54 8.68
N GLY A 133 -5.53 5.70 8.14
CA GLY A 133 -6.27 6.37 7.08
C GLY A 133 -6.35 5.53 5.80
N ASN A 134 -5.26 4.89 5.40
CA ASN A 134 -5.24 3.98 4.26
C ASN A 134 -6.12 2.74 4.51
N ALA A 135 -6.07 2.16 5.71
CA ALA A 135 -6.90 1.02 6.07
C ALA A 135 -8.40 1.33 5.94
N ILE A 136 -8.82 2.52 6.37
CA ILE A 136 -10.20 2.99 6.20
C ILE A 136 -10.56 3.09 4.71
N ASN A 137 -9.70 3.72 3.90
CA ASN A 137 -9.96 3.92 2.47
C ASN A 137 -10.00 2.61 1.68
N PHE A 138 -9.12 1.66 2.00
CA PHE A 138 -9.08 0.34 1.36
C PHE A 138 -10.09 -0.66 1.93
N ASN A 139 -10.96 -0.26 2.88
CA ASN A 139 -11.91 -1.16 3.55
C ASN A 139 -11.23 -2.39 4.16
N ILE A 140 -10.08 -2.18 4.80
CA ILE A 140 -9.27 -3.21 5.42
C ILE A 140 -10.00 -3.81 6.63
N LYS A 141 -9.93 -5.14 6.78
CA LYS A 141 -10.50 -5.86 7.91
C LYS A 141 -9.65 -5.71 9.16
N GLU A 142 -8.38 -6.02 9.02
CA GLU A 142 -7.39 -5.95 10.11
C GLU A 142 -6.10 -5.34 9.59
N HIS A 143 -5.46 -4.52 10.38
CA HIS A 143 -4.17 -3.94 10.01
C HIS A 143 -3.20 -3.86 11.19
N SER A 144 -1.92 -3.85 10.87
CA SER A 144 -0.83 -3.69 11.82
C SER A 144 0.27 -2.80 11.27
N VAL A 145 1.02 -2.16 12.18
CA VAL A 145 2.17 -1.32 11.85
C VAL A 145 3.35 -1.75 12.70
N CYS A 146 4.48 -2.03 12.06
CA CYS A 146 5.72 -2.42 12.71
C CYS A 146 6.84 -1.45 12.32
N PHE A 147 7.80 -1.25 13.24
CA PHE A 147 8.95 -0.36 13.03
C PHE A 147 10.23 -1.10 13.36
N TYR A 148 11.23 -0.97 12.49
CA TYR A 148 12.55 -1.59 12.61
C TYR A 148 13.64 -0.55 12.33
N GLU A 149 14.81 -0.70 12.93
CA GLU A 149 15.95 0.15 12.62
C GLU A 149 16.50 -0.16 11.23
N ASN A 150 16.63 -1.44 10.91
CA ASN A 150 17.19 -1.88 9.64
C ASN A 150 16.26 -2.84 8.90
N ILE A 151 16.36 -2.86 7.59
CA ILE A 151 15.57 -3.79 6.76
C ILE A 151 15.90 -5.26 7.05
N GLN A 152 17.11 -5.55 7.55
CA GLN A 152 17.55 -6.90 7.93
C GLN A 152 16.81 -7.43 9.16
N ASP A 153 16.30 -6.56 10.02
CA ASP A 153 15.61 -6.94 11.25
C ASP A 153 14.20 -7.52 10.98
N ILE A 154 13.72 -7.36 9.74
CA ILE A 154 12.44 -7.91 9.28
C ILE A 154 12.50 -9.45 9.11
N ARG A 155 13.70 -10.05 9.16
CA ARG A 155 13.88 -11.49 9.10
C ARG A 155 13.12 -12.20 10.21
N GLY A 156 12.18 -13.07 9.83
CA GLY A 156 11.37 -13.83 10.78
C GLY A 156 9.98 -13.24 11.01
N GLU A 157 9.66 -12.11 10.40
CA GLU A 157 8.27 -11.64 10.33
C GLU A 157 7.41 -12.68 9.61
N SER A 158 6.28 -13.03 10.22
CA SER A 158 5.26 -13.83 9.55
C SER A 158 4.58 -12.98 8.48
N ILE A 159 4.78 -13.36 7.24
CA ILE A 159 4.22 -12.73 6.05
C ILE A 159 3.19 -13.67 5.44
#